data_eb3ceb4715abaf362786bb58430712e0
#
_entry.id   eb3ceb4715abaf362786bb58430712e0
#
_cell.length_a   1.000
_cell.length_b   1.000
_cell.length_c   1.000
_cell.angle_alpha   90.00
_cell.angle_beta   90.00
_cell.angle_gamma   90.00
#
_symmetry.space_group_name_H-M   'P 1'
#
loop_
_entity.id
_entity.type
_entity.pdbx_description
1 polymer ?
#
loop_
_entity_poly.entity_id
_entity_poly.type
_entity_poly.pdbx_seq_one_letter_code
_entity_poly.pdbx_strand_id
1 'polypeptide(L)'
;MVAERGDAAAEAVLELTHGVGVDAALECVGTAQSLTTAVAVTRPGGMVGYVGVPHAVKVPIDTMFLRNIGLRGGAAPVRTDIPELLNDVLEGRIDPGRVFDFESDLEGIAEAYAAMDERRAVKSLIRVGAI
;
A
#
# COMPACT_ATOMS: atom_id res chain seq x y z
N MET A 1 -9.51 -11.77 -3.29
CA MET A 1 -8.80 -10.60 -3.88
C MET A 1 -9.81 -9.91 -4.78
N VAL A 2 -9.94 -8.59 -4.69
CA VAL A 2 -10.74 -7.75 -5.58
C VAL A 2 -9.81 -7.26 -6.69
N ALA A 3 -10.12 -7.58 -7.94
CA ALA A 3 -9.29 -7.20 -9.09
C ALA A 3 -9.70 -5.86 -9.70
N GLU A 4 -10.90 -5.42 -9.41
CA GLU A 4 -11.52 -4.19 -9.85
C GLU A 4 -10.80 -2.96 -9.29
N ARG A 5 -11.11 -1.79 -9.84
CA ARG A 5 -10.57 -0.50 -9.41
C ARG A 5 -11.67 0.54 -9.30
N GLY A 6 -11.41 1.60 -8.52
CA GLY A 6 -12.37 2.70 -8.35
C GLY A 6 -13.69 2.26 -7.75
N ASP A 7 -14.79 2.72 -8.31
CA ASP A 7 -16.14 2.48 -7.79
C ASP A 7 -16.51 1.00 -7.79
N ALA A 8 -16.14 0.25 -8.84
CA ALA A 8 -16.40 -1.19 -8.90
C ALA A 8 -15.64 -1.96 -7.80
N ALA A 9 -14.42 -1.53 -7.44
CA ALA A 9 -13.70 -2.10 -6.31
C ALA A 9 -14.39 -1.78 -4.98
N ALA A 10 -14.90 -0.55 -4.83
CA ALA A 10 -15.62 -0.15 -3.64
C ALA A 10 -16.92 -0.96 -3.46
N GLU A 11 -17.68 -1.14 -4.54
CA GLU A 11 -18.89 -1.96 -4.54
C GLU A 11 -18.59 -3.40 -4.13
N ALA A 12 -17.56 -4.02 -4.73
CA ALA A 12 -17.18 -5.39 -4.41
C ALA A 12 -16.76 -5.56 -2.94
N VAL A 13 -16.02 -4.59 -2.36
CA VAL A 13 -15.64 -4.63 -0.93
C VAL A 13 -16.87 -4.44 -0.04
N LEU A 14 -17.78 -3.53 -0.39
CA LEU A 14 -19.02 -3.32 0.36
C LEU A 14 -19.91 -4.56 0.31
N GLU A 15 -20.00 -5.25 -0.81
CA GLU A 15 -20.72 -6.51 -0.90
C GLU A 15 -20.13 -7.58 0.03
N LEU A 16 -18.81 -7.75 0.04
CA LEU A 16 -18.10 -8.67 0.94
C LEU A 16 -18.29 -8.35 2.42
N THR A 17 -18.57 -7.09 2.75
CA THR A 17 -18.78 -6.61 4.11
C THR A 17 -20.25 -6.36 4.43
N HIS A 18 -21.17 -6.91 3.63
CA HIS A 18 -22.63 -6.76 3.78
C HIS A 18 -23.09 -5.29 3.87
N GLY A 19 -22.43 -4.40 3.12
CA GLY A 19 -22.72 -2.97 3.06
C GLY A 19 -22.12 -2.13 4.21
N VAL A 20 -21.48 -2.74 5.19
CA VAL A 20 -20.92 -2.04 6.35
C VAL A 20 -19.63 -1.30 6.01
N GLY A 21 -18.76 -1.93 5.26
CA GLY A 21 -17.40 -1.47 4.98
C GLY A 21 -16.36 -2.04 5.96
N VAL A 22 -15.09 -1.68 5.76
CA VAL A 22 -13.96 -2.17 6.57
C VAL A 22 -13.65 -1.24 7.73
N ASP A 23 -13.11 -1.77 8.83
CA ASP A 23 -12.68 -0.98 10.00
C ASP A 23 -11.53 -0.02 9.65
N ALA A 24 -10.60 -0.50 8.83
CA ALA A 24 -9.46 0.27 8.38
C ALA A 24 -9.13 -0.05 6.91
N ALA A 25 -8.78 0.97 6.14
CA ALA A 25 -8.25 0.83 4.79
C ALA A 25 -6.84 1.42 4.73
N LEU A 26 -5.92 0.73 4.04
CA LEU A 26 -4.55 1.21 3.82
C LEU A 26 -4.40 1.66 2.36
N GLU A 27 -4.18 2.96 2.17
CA GLU A 27 -3.90 3.58 0.88
C GLU A 27 -2.38 3.59 0.64
N CYS A 28 -1.91 2.83 -0.36
CA CYS A 28 -0.48 2.62 -0.63
C CYS A 28 -0.05 3.09 -2.03
N VAL A 29 -0.90 3.79 -2.77
CA VAL A 29 -0.68 4.17 -4.17
C VAL A 29 -0.39 5.67 -4.34
N GLY A 30 -1.13 6.54 -3.63
CA GLY A 30 -0.96 7.99 -3.68
C GLY A 30 -1.73 8.68 -4.80
N THR A 31 -2.78 8.07 -5.35
CA THR A 31 -3.65 8.70 -6.36
C THR A 31 -4.98 9.18 -5.77
N ALA A 32 -5.63 10.11 -6.45
CA ALA A 32 -6.96 10.56 -6.07
C ALA A 32 -7.98 9.41 -6.08
N GLN A 33 -7.90 8.51 -7.05
CA GLN A 33 -8.78 7.35 -7.15
C GLN A 33 -8.59 6.39 -5.98
N SER A 34 -7.34 6.05 -5.64
CA SER A 34 -7.06 5.10 -4.55
C SER A 34 -7.50 5.65 -3.18
N LEU A 35 -7.28 6.96 -2.92
CA LEU A 35 -7.75 7.59 -1.70
C LEU A 35 -9.28 7.63 -1.64
N THR A 36 -9.95 7.99 -2.72
CA THR A 36 -11.42 8.00 -2.78
C THR A 36 -11.99 6.61 -2.55
N THR A 37 -11.39 5.58 -3.18
CA THR A 37 -11.79 4.18 -2.95
C THR A 37 -11.57 3.77 -1.49
N ALA A 38 -10.42 4.11 -0.89
CA ALA A 38 -10.14 3.80 0.52
C ALA A 38 -11.18 4.43 1.46
N VAL A 39 -11.55 5.69 1.23
CA VAL A 39 -12.61 6.37 1.99
C VAL A 39 -13.98 5.71 1.76
N ALA A 40 -14.29 5.35 0.52
CA ALA A 40 -15.58 4.74 0.16
C ALA A 40 -15.80 3.40 0.87
N VAL A 41 -14.77 2.54 0.93
CA VAL A 41 -14.84 1.21 1.53
C VAL A 41 -14.77 1.22 3.05
N THR A 42 -14.28 2.31 3.66
CA THR A 42 -14.16 2.39 5.13
C THR A 42 -15.52 2.65 5.74
N ARG A 43 -15.88 1.89 6.79
CA ARG A 43 -17.15 2.09 7.50
C ARG A 43 -17.20 3.44 8.25
N PRO A 44 -18.37 3.95 8.58
CA PRO A 44 -18.49 5.09 9.50
C PRO A 44 -17.74 4.84 10.82
N GLY A 45 -17.00 5.85 11.28
CA GLY A 45 -16.13 5.74 12.47
C GLY A 45 -14.84 4.95 12.24
N GLY A 46 -14.55 4.51 11.01
CA GLY A 46 -13.33 3.80 10.66
C GLY A 46 -12.15 4.73 10.37
N MET A 47 -11.03 4.14 9.95
CA MET A 47 -9.77 4.84 9.73
C MET A 47 -9.20 4.55 8.33
N VAL A 48 -8.73 5.57 7.64
CA VAL A 48 -7.88 5.42 6.46
C VAL A 48 -6.44 5.73 6.85
N GLY A 49 -5.57 4.72 6.76
CA GLY A 49 -4.11 4.89 6.81
C GLY A 49 -3.57 5.16 5.42
N TYR A 50 -2.61 6.08 5.25
CA TYR A 50 -1.99 6.30 3.95
C TYR A 50 -0.47 6.36 4.05
N VAL A 51 0.19 5.67 3.12
CA VAL A 51 1.65 5.68 2.89
C VAL A 51 1.99 5.95 1.43
N GLY A 52 0.99 5.92 0.54
CA GLY A 52 1.16 6.34 -0.85
C GLY A 52 1.53 7.82 -0.92
N VAL A 53 2.56 8.16 -1.72
CA VAL A 53 3.00 9.55 -1.88
C VAL A 53 1.95 10.33 -2.69
N PRO A 54 1.24 11.30 -2.09
CA PRO A 54 0.13 11.95 -2.77
C PRO A 54 0.64 12.93 -3.85
N HIS A 55 0.11 12.77 -5.06
CA HIS A 55 0.38 13.67 -6.18
C HIS A 55 -0.87 14.52 -6.46
N ALA A 56 -0.92 15.72 -5.90
CA ALA A 56 -2.05 16.66 -6.06
C ALA A 56 -3.42 16.05 -5.70
N VAL A 57 -3.47 15.19 -4.71
CA VAL A 57 -4.68 14.49 -4.26
C VAL A 57 -5.55 15.43 -3.43
N LYS A 58 -6.83 15.50 -3.79
CA LYS A 58 -7.85 16.18 -2.96
C LYS A 58 -8.47 15.19 -1.99
N VAL A 59 -8.51 15.56 -0.72
CA VAL A 59 -9.15 14.77 0.32
C VAL A 59 -10.65 15.04 0.30
N PRO A 60 -11.53 14.01 0.26
CA PRO A 60 -12.99 14.19 0.27
C PRO A 60 -13.49 14.47 1.70
N ILE A 61 -13.12 15.64 2.21
CA ILE A 61 -13.32 16.01 3.63
C ILE A 61 -14.79 16.00 4.04
N ASP A 62 -15.70 16.38 3.14
CA ASP A 62 -17.14 16.39 3.42
C ASP A 62 -17.68 14.99 3.71
N THR A 63 -17.30 14.02 2.87
CA THR A 63 -17.66 12.61 3.04
C THR A 63 -17.08 12.05 4.35
N MET A 64 -15.83 12.37 4.63
CA MET A 64 -15.15 11.92 5.84
C MET A 64 -15.79 12.50 7.09
N PHE A 65 -16.14 13.79 7.06
CA PHE A 65 -16.81 14.45 8.17
C PHE A 65 -18.19 13.81 8.46
N LEU A 66 -19.02 13.65 7.43
CA LEU A 66 -20.36 13.07 7.58
C LEU A 66 -20.34 11.61 8.06
N ARG A 67 -19.30 10.86 7.73
CA ARG A 67 -19.13 9.45 8.11
C ARG A 67 -18.20 9.25 9.31
N ASN A 68 -17.66 10.33 9.89
CA ASN A 68 -16.69 10.28 10.98
C ASN A 68 -15.47 9.40 10.67
N ILE A 69 -14.95 9.47 9.44
CA ILE A 69 -13.79 8.68 9.01
C ILE A 69 -12.51 9.44 9.35
N GLY A 70 -11.60 8.78 10.07
CA GLY A 70 -10.27 9.32 10.34
C GLY A 70 -9.32 9.12 9.17
N LEU A 71 -8.34 10.04 9.03
CA LEU A 71 -7.23 9.91 8.08
C LEU A 71 -5.91 10.09 8.83
N ARG A 72 -5.00 9.13 8.68
CA ARG A 72 -3.69 9.17 9.31
C ARG A 72 -2.64 8.57 8.41
N GLY A 73 -1.46 9.19 8.36
CA GLY A 73 -0.34 8.66 7.58
C GLY A 73 0.70 9.73 7.27
N GLY A 74 1.54 9.42 6.32
CA GLY A 74 2.64 10.27 5.89
C GLY A 74 3.89 9.46 5.56
N ALA A 75 5.04 10.13 5.52
CA ALA A 75 6.32 9.46 5.38
C ALA A 75 6.59 8.56 6.57
N ALA A 76 6.97 7.30 6.30
CA ALA A 76 7.26 6.34 7.35
C ALA A 76 8.40 6.82 8.25
N PRO A 77 8.26 6.82 9.59
CA PRO A 77 9.32 7.22 10.52
C PRO A 77 10.35 6.09 10.67
N VAL A 78 11.05 5.78 9.61
CA VAL A 78 11.89 4.58 9.43
C VAL A 78 12.85 4.35 10.59
N ARG A 79 13.52 5.41 11.10
CA ARG A 79 14.47 5.27 12.21
C ARG A 79 13.82 4.87 13.53
N THR A 80 12.55 5.22 13.71
CA THR A 80 11.79 4.84 14.91
C THR A 80 11.34 3.39 14.80
N ASP A 81 10.94 2.94 13.60
CA ASP A 81 10.30 1.65 13.40
C ASP A 81 11.33 0.51 13.18
N ILE A 82 12.53 0.81 12.62
CA ILE A 82 13.55 -0.20 12.32
C ILE A 82 13.92 -1.10 13.52
N PRO A 83 14.13 -0.59 14.75
CA PRO A 83 14.51 -1.47 15.86
C PRO A 83 13.49 -2.54 16.18
N GLU A 84 12.20 -2.22 16.09
CA GLU A 84 11.11 -3.17 16.30
C GLU A 84 10.99 -4.13 15.12
N LEU A 85 10.94 -3.59 13.90
CA LEU A 85 10.83 -4.37 12.67
C LEU A 85 12.00 -5.33 12.47
N LEU A 86 13.22 -4.93 12.87
CA LEU A 86 14.38 -5.81 12.79
C LEU A 86 14.21 -7.05 13.69
N ASN A 87 13.69 -6.85 14.90
CA ASN A 87 13.40 -7.99 15.79
C ASN A 87 12.32 -8.90 15.17
N ASP A 88 11.29 -8.33 14.56
CA ASP A 88 10.23 -9.10 13.89
C ASP A 88 10.78 -9.93 12.72
N VAL A 89 11.72 -9.38 11.96
CA VAL A 89 12.41 -10.13 10.88
C VAL A 89 13.27 -11.24 11.46
N LEU A 90 14.11 -10.95 12.48
CA LEU A 90 15.03 -11.94 13.06
C LEU A 90 14.29 -13.08 13.76
N GLU A 91 13.13 -12.83 14.33
CA GLU A 91 12.28 -13.84 14.97
C GLU A 91 11.32 -14.52 13.98
N GLY A 92 11.36 -14.16 12.70
CA GLY A 92 10.52 -14.76 11.66
C GLY A 92 9.04 -14.37 11.73
N ARG A 93 8.68 -13.31 12.47
CA ARG A 93 7.29 -12.81 12.52
C ARG A 93 6.87 -12.15 11.22
N ILE A 94 7.81 -11.51 10.55
CA ILE A 94 7.64 -10.95 9.19
C ILE A 94 8.77 -11.42 8.28
N ASP A 95 8.44 -11.64 7.02
CA ASP A 95 9.40 -12.01 5.97
C ASP A 95 9.31 -11.00 4.82
N PRO A 96 10.00 -9.85 4.93
CA PRO A 96 9.97 -8.82 3.90
C PRO A 96 10.75 -9.22 2.63
N GLY A 97 11.61 -10.25 2.72
CA GLY A 97 12.38 -10.75 1.60
C GLY A 97 11.53 -11.30 0.46
N ARG A 98 10.31 -11.75 0.75
CA ARG A 98 9.37 -12.30 -0.24
C ARG A 98 8.93 -11.33 -1.33
N VAL A 99 9.16 -10.02 -1.16
CA VAL A 99 8.86 -9.02 -2.21
C VAL A 99 9.89 -9.05 -3.33
N PHE A 100 11.08 -9.59 -3.08
CA PHE A 100 12.15 -9.70 -4.09
C PHE A 100 11.96 -10.98 -4.88
N ASP A 101 11.38 -10.86 -6.06
CA ASP A 101 11.06 -11.97 -6.96
C ASP A 101 11.84 -11.93 -8.29
N PHE A 102 12.80 -10.99 -8.40
CA PHE A 102 13.73 -10.87 -9.51
C PHE A 102 15.12 -10.51 -8.97
N GLU A 103 16.14 -11.27 -9.34
CA GLU A 103 17.53 -10.99 -8.98
C GLU A 103 18.36 -10.63 -10.21
N SER A 104 19.26 -9.66 -10.06
CA SER A 104 20.20 -9.23 -11.07
C SER A 104 21.48 -8.66 -10.44
N ASP A 105 22.46 -8.35 -11.26
CA ASP A 105 23.66 -7.60 -10.92
C ASP A 105 23.59 -6.15 -11.44
N LEU A 106 24.69 -5.40 -11.33
CA LEU A 106 24.74 -4.02 -11.80
C LEU A 106 24.64 -3.91 -13.32
N GLU A 107 25.14 -4.88 -14.05
CA GLU A 107 25.08 -4.94 -15.51
C GLU A 107 23.65 -5.13 -15.99
N GLY A 108 22.84 -5.88 -15.25
CA GLY A 108 21.44 -6.15 -15.56
C GLY A 108 20.44 -5.13 -14.99
N ILE A 109 20.89 -4.00 -14.46
CA ILE A 109 20.00 -3.05 -13.75
C ILE A 109 18.88 -2.48 -14.65
N ALA A 110 19.15 -2.28 -15.95
CA ALA A 110 18.16 -1.78 -16.89
C ALA A 110 17.00 -2.78 -17.07
N GLU A 111 17.31 -4.08 -17.16
CA GLU A 111 16.32 -5.15 -17.23
C GLU A 111 15.55 -5.28 -15.90
N ALA A 112 16.21 -5.10 -14.77
CA ALA A 112 15.58 -5.10 -13.46
C ALA A 112 14.50 -4.00 -13.33
N TYR A 113 14.78 -2.81 -13.83
CA TYR A 113 13.79 -1.71 -13.89
C TYR A 113 12.66 -2.02 -14.88
N ALA A 114 12.98 -2.54 -16.07
CA ALA A 114 11.97 -2.92 -17.06
C ALA A 114 11.03 -3.99 -16.50
N ALA A 115 11.55 -4.99 -15.80
CA ALA A 115 10.76 -6.05 -15.20
C ALA A 115 9.73 -5.51 -14.18
N MET A 116 10.11 -4.51 -13.38
CA MET A 116 9.17 -3.86 -12.44
C MET A 116 8.15 -2.98 -13.17
N ASP A 117 8.55 -2.22 -14.18
CA ASP A 117 7.68 -1.34 -14.95
C ASP A 117 6.62 -2.14 -15.72
N GLU A 118 7.02 -3.24 -16.34
CA GLU A 118 6.16 -4.19 -17.06
C GLU A 118 5.36 -5.12 -16.12
N ARG A 119 5.54 -5.01 -14.80
CA ARG A 119 4.90 -5.84 -13.78
C ARG A 119 5.20 -7.34 -13.91
N ARG A 120 6.35 -7.69 -14.46
CA ARG A 120 6.90 -9.06 -14.45
C ARG A 120 7.56 -9.39 -13.12
N ALA A 121 7.96 -8.37 -12.37
CA ALA A 121 8.50 -8.47 -11.02
C ALA A 121 7.82 -7.47 -10.08
N VAL A 122 7.69 -7.83 -8.82
CA VAL A 122 7.23 -6.93 -7.75
C VAL A 122 8.39 -6.02 -7.33
N LYS A 123 9.56 -6.63 -7.05
CA LYS A 123 10.74 -5.91 -6.59
C LYS A 123 12.01 -6.62 -7.03
N SER A 124 12.92 -5.88 -7.66
CA SER A 124 14.22 -6.41 -8.06
C SER A 124 15.27 -6.23 -6.95
N LEU A 125 16.05 -7.29 -6.71
CA LEU A 125 17.22 -7.29 -5.84
C LEU A 125 18.47 -7.21 -6.72
N ILE A 126 19.32 -6.21 -6.49
CA ILE A 126 20.58 -6.06 -7.20
C ILE A 126 21.75 -6.50 -6.32
N ARG A 127 22.49 -7.49 -6.76
CA ARG A 127 23.73 -7.94 -6.11
C ARG A 127 24.89 -7.06 -6.55
N VAL A 128 25.48 -6.35 -5.59
CA VAL A 128 26.59 -5.42 -5.81
C VAL A 128 27.87 -6.06 -5.30
N GLY A 129 28.53 -6.85 -6.17
CA GLY A 129 29.77 -7.55 -5.84
C GLY A 129 29.57 -8.99 -5.33
N ALA A 130 30.67 -9.75 -5.30
CA ALA A 130 30.70 -11.09 -4.68
C ALA A 130 30.86 -10.94 -3.15
N ILE A 131 30.04 -11.68 -2.40
CA ILE A 131 30.25 -11.91 -0.97
C ILE A 131 31.19 -13.08 -0.80
#